data_d018ed5e4cc022dfe1fcddf16361517a
#
_entry.id   d018ed5e4cc022dfe1fcddf16361517a
#
_cell.length_a   1.000
_cell.length_b   1.000
_cell.length_c   1.000
_cell.angle_alpha   90.00
_cell.angle_beta   90.00
_cell.angle_gamma   90.00
#
_symmetry.space_group_name_H-M   'P 1'
#
loop_
_entity.id
_entity.type
_entity.pdbx_description
1 polymer ?
#
loop_
_entity_poly.entity_id
_entity_poly.type
_entity_poly.pdbx_seq_one_letter_code
_entity_poly.pdbx_strand_id
1 'polypeptide(L)'
;MTEKKPSLLLYIHGFNSSPLSLKAQLMQQYCQLHRPDIEVVVPQLPSFPKQAADFLLSLVTQYHATHQIGLVGSSLGGYLSTWLNDQFGFRAVVVNPAVKPYELLADYLGPQTNPYTHESYTLESVHIDELKALEVKRIASPEDFWLLQQTGDEVLDYRQAVDKFAASRLTVEEGGDHSFVGFERYPEQIITFLEL
;
A
#
# COMPACT_ATOMS: atom_id res chain seq x y z
N MET A 1 -9.04 2.65 32.79
CA MET A 1 -7.90 2.62 31.84
C MET A 1 -8.36 1.73 30.69
N THR A 2 -8.59 2.29 29.50
CA THR A 2 -8.89 1.49 28.32
C THR A 2 -7.63 0.71 27.97
N GLU A 3 -7.70 -0.61 27.96
CA GLU A 3 -6.59 -1.45 27.51
C GLU A 3 -6.20 -1.04 26.09
N LYS A 4 -4.89 -0.82 25.87
CA LYS A 4 -4.39 -0.50 24.52
C LYS A 4 -4.65 -1.72 23.63
N LYS A 5 -5.33 -1.50 22.49
CA LYS A 5 -5.54 -2.58 21.52
C LYS A 5 -4.18 -3.10 21.02
N PRO A 6 -4.03 -4.40 20.76
CA PRO A 6 -2.85 -4.93 20.09
C PRO A 6 -2.65 -4.26 18.73
N SER A 7 -1.39 -4.10 18.34
CA SER A 7 -0.99 -3.43 17.12
C SER A 7 -0.93 -4.41 15.95
N LEU A 8 -1.46 -4.01 14.80
CA LEU A 8 -1.40 -4.77 13.55
C LEU A 8 -0.86 -3.89 12.42
N LEU A 9 0.18 -4.35 11.77
CA LEU A 9 0.70 -3.78 10.53
C LEU A 9 0.16 -4.57 9.33
N LEU A 10 -0.63 -3.93 8.49
CA LEU A 10 -1.07 -4.50 7.22
C LEU A 10 -0.22 -3.94 6.08
N TYR A 11 0.56 -4.81 5.45
CA TYR A 11 1.35 -4.45 4.27
C TYR A 11 0.60 -4.88 2.99
N ILE A 12 0.38 -3.94 2.08
CA ILE A 12 -0.36 -4.11 0.84
C ILE A 12 0.61 -3.97 -0.34
N HIS A 13 0.91 -5.08 -1.01
CA HIS A 13 1.82 -5.12 -2.14
C HIS A 13 1.21 -4.56 -3.44
N GLY A 14 2.03 -4.35 -4.46
CA GLY A 14 1.64 -3.78 -5.74
C GLY A 14 1.07 -4.81 -6.74
N PHE A 15 0.82 -4.32 -7.96
CA PHE A 15 0.39 -5.12 -9.10
C PHE A 15 1.45 -6.18 -9.46
N ASN A 16 1.00 -7.41 -9.74
CA ASN A 16 1.88 -8.54 -10.05
C ASN A 16 3.01 -8.76 -9.02
N SER A 17 2.73 -8.49 -7.75
CA SER A 17 3.67 -8.63 -6.64
C SER A 17 3.22 -9.70 -5.64
N SER A 18 3.87 -9.78 -4.49
CA SER A 18 3.59 -10.78 -3.47
C SER A 18 4.13 -10.37 -2.09
N PRO A 19 3.80 -11.15 -1.03
CA PRO A 19 4.45 -11.03 0.29
C PRO A 19 5.97 -11.23 0.27
N LEU A 20 6.52 -11.80 -0.81
CA LEU A 20 7.96 -12.01 -0.99
C LEU A 20 8.68 -10.77 -1.57
N SER A 21 7.97 -9.69 -1.84
CA SER A 21 8.60 -8.44 -2.27
C SER A 21 9.56 -7.90 -1.21
N LEU A 22 10.64 -7.26 -1.65
CA LEU A 22 11.72 -6.81 -0.75
C LEU A 22 11.21 -5.93 0.40
N LYS A 23 10.37 -4.93 0.10
CA LYS A 23 9.84 -4.03 1.13
C LYS A 23 8.95 -4.75 2.16
N ALA A 24 8.14 -5.72 1.70
CA ALA A 24 7.33 -6.53 2.59
C ALA A 24 8.20 -7.36 3.54
N GLN A 25 9.25 -8.00 3.01
CA GLN A 25 10.19 -8.77 3.81
C GLN A 25 10.95 -7.89 4.80
N LEU A 26 11.40 -6.70 4.40
CA LEU A 26 12.09 -5.76 5.30
C LEU A 26 11.19 -5.31 6.47
N MET A 27 9.91 -5.02 6.22
CA MET A 27 8.96 -4.69 7.29
C MET A 27 8.74 -5.88 8.24
N GLN A 28 8.55 -7.09 7.70
CA GLN A 28 8.38 -8.31 8.50
C GLN A 28 9.61 -8.57 9.39
N GLN A 29 10.81 -8.53 8.80
CA GLN A 29 12.07 -8.75 9.52
C GLN A 29 12.29 -7.71 10.62
N TYR A 30 12.04 -6.44 10.31
CA TYR A 30 12.17 -5.38 11.30
C TYR A 30 11.23 -5.62 12.50
N CYS A 31 9.94 -5.87 12.26
CA CYS A 31 8.99 -6.13 13.33
C CYS A 31 9.36 -7.39 14.12
N GLN A 32 9.74 -8.46 13.46
CA GLN A 32 10.16 -9.70 14.13
C GLN A 32 11.32 -9.48 15.08
N LEU A 33 12.29 -8.63 14.72
CA LEU A 33 13.51 -8.39 15.51
C LEU A 33 13.32 -7.32 16.60
N HIS A 34 12.56 -6.27 16.30
CA HIS A 34 12.53 -5.05 17.13
C HIS A 34 11.16 -4.76 17.75
N ARG A 35 10.07 -5.27 17.15
CA ARG A 35 8.71 -5.05 17.59
C ARG A 35 7.86 -6.33 17.47
N PRO A 36 8.26 -7.41 18.19
CA PRO A 36 7.53 -8.68 18.17
C PRO A 36 6.12 -8.59 18.77
N ASP A 37 5.78 -7.46 19.37
CA ASP A 37 4.45 -7.11 19.87
C ASP A 37 3.47 -6.69 18.75
N ILE A 38 3.97 -6.42 17.53
CA ILE A 38 3.16 -6.05 16.39
C ILE A 38 2.86 -7.29 15.54
N GLU A 39 1.58 -7.57 15.34
CA GLU A 39 1.15 -8.55 14.34
C GLU A 39 1.35 -7.99 12.94
N VAL A 40 2.17 -8.65 12.12
CA VAL A 40 2.43 -8.23 10.73
C VAL A 40 1.67 -9.14 9.77
N VAL A 41 0.75 -8.56 9.02
CA VAL A 41 -0.06 -9.26 8.03
C VAL A 41 0.33 -8.76 6.64
N VAL A 42 0.83 -9.67 5.82
CA VAL A 42 1.20 -9.41 4.41
C VAL A 42 0.47 -10.43 3.53
N PRO A 43 -0.78 -10.15 3.15
CA PRO A 43 -1.54 -11.11 2.36
C PRO A 43 -1.08 -11.15 0.91
N GLN A 44 -1.21 -12.31 0.25
CA GLN A 44 -1.22 -12.36 -1.21
C GLN A 44 -2.57 -11.81 -1.69
N LEU A 45 -2.54 -10.71 -2.44
CA LEU A 45 -3.75 -10.12 -3.00
C LEU A 45 -4.24 -10.91 -4.22
N PRO A 46 -5.57 -11.04 -4.40
CA PRO A 46 -6.14 -11.44 -5.68
C PRO A 46 -5.69 -10.52 -6.82
N SER A 47 -5.59 -11.07 -8.03
CA SER A 47 -5.07 -10.36 -9.20
C SER A 47 -6.04 -9.31 -9.75
N PHE A 48 -7.35 -9.45 -9.49
CA PHE A 48 -8.36 -8.50 -9.96
C PHE A 48 -8.70 -7.44 -8.93
N PRO A 49 -8.86 -6.16 -9.33
CA PRO A 49 -9.02 -5.02 -8.41
C PRO A 49 -10.20 -5.16 -7.45
N LYS A 50 -11.38 -5.52 -7.96
CA LYS A 50 -12.55 -5.70 -7.10
C LYS A 50 -12.35 -6.83 -6.10
N GLN A 51 -11.79 -7.95 -6.55
CA GLN A 51 -11.52 -9.09 -5.66
C GLN A 51 -10.49 -8.72 -4.59
N ALA A 52 -9.45 -7.95 -4.95
CA ALA A 52 -8.47 -7.45 -3.99
C ALA A 52 -9.11 -6.51 -2.96
N ALA A 53 -9.99 -5.62 -3.39
CA ALA A 53 -10.73 -4.73 -2.50
C ALA A 53 -11.66 -5.50 -1.55
N ASP A 54 -12.46 -6.43 -2.07
CA ASP A 54 -13.37 -7.27 -1.28
C ASP A 54 -12.60 -8.12 -0.25
N PHE A 55 -11.45 -8.66 -0.66
CA PHE A 55 -10.56 -9.41 0.22
C PHE A 55 -10.01 -8.53 1.35
N LEU A 56 -9.52 -7.34 1.03
CA LEU A 56 -9.00 -6.40 2.04
C LEU A 56 -10.09 -5.93 2.99
N LEU A 57 -11.30 -5.66 2.52
CA LEU A 57 -12.44 -5.34 3.38
C LEU A 57 -12.75 -6.47 4.37
N SER A 58 -12.79 -7.70 3.87
CA SER A 58 -13.02 -8.87 4.72
C SER A 58 -11.92 -9.00 5.79
N LEU A 59 -10.66 -8.83 5.38
CA LEU A 59 -9.50 -8.92 6.27
C LEU A 59 -9.55 -7.84 7.36
N VAL A 60 -9.70 -6.57 7.00
CA VAL A 60 -9.70 -5.49 7.99
C VAL A 60 -10.91 -5.54 8.91
N THR A 61 -12.05 -6.02 8.44
CA THR A 61 -13.25 -6.19 9.27
C THR A 61 -13.04 -7.20 10.41
N GLN A 62 -12.19 -8.21 10.21
CA GLN A 62 -11.86 -9.18 11.25
C GLN A 62 -11.07 -8.54 12.41
N TYR A 63 -10.23 -7.56 12.11
CA TYR A 63 -9.28 -6.99 13.06
C TYR A 63 -9.65 -5.62 13.61
N HIS A 64 -10.39 -4.79 12.88
CA HIS A 64 -10.56 -3.37 13.19
C HIS A 64 -11.23 -3.13 14.55
N ALA A 65 -12.11 -4.04 14.99
CA ALA A 65 -12.76 -3.92 16.31
C ALA A 65 -11.78 -4.16 17.45
N THR A 66 -10.78 -5.01 17.25
CA THR A 66 -9.89 -5.54 18.31
C THR A 66 -8.45 -5.02 18.23
N HIS A 67 -8.00 -4.56 17.06
CA HIS A 67 -6.62 -4.12 16.81
C HIS A 67 -6.54 -2.64 16.43
N GLN A 68 -5.41 -2.03 16.73
CA GLN A 68 -4.97 -0.79 16.12
C GLN A 68 -4.25 -1.15 14.82
N ILE A 69 -4.80 -0.72 13.68
CA ILE A 69 -4.30 -1.07 12.35
C ILE A 69 -3.55 0.11 11.74
N GLY A 70 -2.32 -0.15 11.29
CA GLY A 70 -1.56 0.74 10.45
C GLY A 70 -1.28 0.11 9.08
N LEU A 71 -1.29 0.91 8.03
CA LEU A 71 -1.13 0.46 6.65
C LEU A 71 0.24 0.85 6.09
N VAL A 72 0.87 -0.06 5.35
CA VAL A 72 1.99 0.25 4.45
C VAL A 72 1.61 -0.26 3.07
N GLY A 73 1.55 0.63 2.09
CA GLY A 73 1.17 0.27 0.73
C GLY A 73 2.18 0.73 -0.29
N SER A 74 2.60 -0.17 -1.19
CA SER A 74 3.54 0.12 -2.26
C SER A 74 2.87 0.07 -3.62
N SER A 75 3.12 1.06 -4.47
CA SER A 75 2.56 1.15 -5.82
C SER A 75 1.01 1.06 -5.81
N LEU A 76 0.40 0.06 -6.46
CA LEU A 76 -1.04 -0.21 -6.38
C LEU A 76 -1.50 -0.43 -4.92
N GLY A 77 -0.65 -1.01 -4.08
CA GLY A 77 -0.94 -1.15 -2.64
C GLY A 77 -1.10 0.19 -1.93
N GLY A 78 -0.39 1.23 -2.37
CA GLY A 78 -0.59 2.61 -1.90
C GLY A 78 -1.94 3.19 -2.29
N TYR A 79 -2.40 2.90 -3.49
CA TYR A 79 -3.75 3.25 -3.95
C TYR A 79 -4.84 2.58 -3.11
N LEU A 80 -4.71 1.27 -2.86
CA LEU A 80 -5.63 0.52 -2.02
C LEU A 80 -5.58 0.96 -0.54
N SER A 81 -4.39 1.33 -0.03
CA SER A 81 -4.25 1.90 1.31
C SER A 81 -4.95 3.25 1.45
N THR A 82 -4.91 4.08 0.41
CA THR A 82 -5.63 5.35 0.37
C THR A 82 -7.14 5.13 0.42
N TRP A 83 -7.63 4.15 -0.33
CA TRP A 83 -9.04 3.76 -0.30
C TRP A 83 -9.45 3.18 1.06
N LEU A 84 -8.63 2.35 1.71
CA LEU A 84 -8.92 1.84 3.06
C LEU A 84 -8.91 2.94 4.12
N ASN A 85 -8.01 3.94 4.01
CA ASN A 85 -8.05 5.10 4.90
C ASN A 85 -9.39 5.86 4.77
N ASP A 86 -9.86 6.08 3.54
CA ASP A 86 -11.16 6.74 3.30
C ASP A 86 -12.34 5.99 3.94
N GLN A 87 -12.28 4.66 4.01
CA GLN A 87 -13.34 3.83 4.59
C GLN A 87 -13.24 3.71 6.13
N PHE A 88 -12.04 3.66 6.69
CA PHE A 88 -11.82 3.27 8.09
C PHE A 88 -11.01 4.28 8.92
N GLY A 89 -10.35 5.25 8.29
CA GLY A 89 -9.49 6.23 8.97
C GLY A 89 -8.15 5.64 9.46
N PHE A 90 -7.66 4.55 8.86
CA PHE A 90 -6.36 3.98 9.22
C PHE A 90 -5.22 4.88 8.77
N ARG A 91 -4.21 5.08 9.62
CA ARG A 91 -2.97 5.72 9.18
C ARG A 91 -2.25 4.87 8.15
N ALA A 92 -1.66 5.52 7.15
CA ALA A 92 -1.01 4.85 6.03
C ALA A 92 0.32 5.50 5.65
N VAL A 93 1.34 4.66 5.47
CA VAL A 93 2.57 5.03 4.75
C VAL A 93 2.45 4.49 3.34
N VAL A 94 2.54 5.37 2.37
CA VAL A 94 2.44 5.02 0.94
C VAL A 94 3.78 5.22 0.27
N VAL A 95 4.27 4.17 -0.41
CA VAL A 95 5.62 4.11 -0.98
C VAL A 95 5.54 4.04 -2.49
N ASN A 96 6.05 5.05 -3.18
CA ASN A 96 5.91 5.21 -4.64
C ASN A 96 4.49 4.81 -5.09
N PRO A 97 3.43 5.42 -4.53
CA PRO A 97 2.06 4.96 -4.75
C PRO A 97 1.55 5.29 -6.14
N ALA A 98 0.75 4.39 -6.71
CA ALA A 98 -0.08 4.72 -7.84
C ALA A 98 -1.20 5.69 -7.41
N VAL A 99 -1.42 6.74 -8.21
CA VAL A 99 -2.49 7.71 -7.98
C VAL A 99 -3.67 7.46 -8.92
N LYS A 100 -3.36 7.15 -10.18
CA LYS A 100 -4.34 6.82 -11.23
C LYS A 100 -3.96 5.50 -11.89
N PRO A 101 -4.00 4.38 -11.16
CA PRO A 101 -3.56 3.09 -11.69
C PRO A 101 -4.35 2.64 -12.92
N TYR A 102 -5.57 3.11 -13.08
CA TYR A 102 -6.42 2.84 -14.23
C TYR A 102 -5.89 3.45 -15.54
N GLU A 103 -5.10 4.54 -15.48
CA GLU A 103 -4.43 5.10 -16.67
C GLU A 103 -3.26 4.19 -17.10
N LEU A 104 -2.43 3.76 -16.15
CA LEU A 104 -1.29 2.89 -16.42
C LEU A 104 -1.74 1.48 -16.85
N LEU A 105 -2.66 0.87 -16.11
CA LEU A 105 -3.08 -0.51 -16.36
C LEU A 105 -3.88 -0.69 -17.65
N ALA A 106 -4.38 0.39 -18.26
CA ALA A 106 -4.95 0.34 -19.60
C ALA A 106 -3.95 -0.17 -20.66
N ASP A 107 -2.66 0.09 -20.47
CA ASP A 107 -1.59 -0.39 -21.35
C ASP A 107 -1.21 -1.86 -21.11
N TYR A 108 -1.71 -2.46 -20.02
CA TYR A 108 -1.45 -3.84 -19.62
C TYR A 108 -2.64 -4.77 -19.88
N LEU A 109 -3.66 -4.34 -20.62
CA LEU A 109 -4.80 -5.21 -20.95
C LEU A 109 -4.35 -6.44 -21.72
N GLY A 110 -4.97 -7.58 -21.44
CA GLY A 110 -4.65 -8.85 -22.05
C GLY A 110 -4.02 -9.85 -21.04
N PRO A 111 -3.34 -10.88 -21.55
CA PRO A 111 -2.74 -11.92 -20.70
C PRO A 111 -1.65 -11.36 -19.79
N GLN A 112 -1.71 -11.72 -18.53
CA GLN A 112 -0.73 -11.38 -17.48
C GLN A 112 -0.27 -12.65 -16.78
N THR A 113 0.92 -12.61 -16.21
CA THR A 113 1.42 -13.65 -15.30
C THR A 113 2.12 -12.99 -14.13
N ASN A 114 1.70 -13.33 -12.92
CA ASN A 114 2.39 -12.87 -11.72
C ASN A 114 3.74 -13.58 -11.60
N PRO A 115 4.88 -12.87 -11.59
CA PRO A 115 6.20 -13.48 -11.57
C PRO A 115 6.54 -14.21 -10.27
N TYR A 116 5.82 -13.95 -9.18
CA TYR A 116 6.02 -14.60 -7.89
C TYR A 116 5.16 -15.85 -7.71
N THR A 117 3.87 -15.76 -8.03
CA THR A 117 2.90 -16.85 -7.83
C THR A 117 2.76 -17.75 -9.04
N HIS A 118 3.24 -17.30 -10.21
CA HIS A 118 3.05 -17.93 -11.51
C HIS A 118 1.58 -18.07 -11.95
N GLU A 119 0.67 -17.35 -11.26
CA GLU A 119 -0.71 -17.25 -11.68
C GLU A 119 -0.82 -16.52 -13.00
N SER A 120 -1.51 -17.13 -13.96
CA SER A 120 -1.85 -16.50 -15.23
C SER A 120 -3.32 -16.09 -15.25
N TYR A 121 -3.58 -14.87 -15.69
CA TYR A 121 -4.93 -14.29 -15.77
C TYR A 121 -5.01 -13.30 -16.94
N THR A 122 -6.21 -12.84 -17.28
CA THR A 122 -6.40 -11.86 -18.34
C THR A 122 -6.98 -10.58 -17.75
N LEU A 123 -6.26 -9.47 -17.93
CA LEU A 123 -6.74 -8.14 -17.54
C LEU A 123 -7.63 -7.59 -18.66
N GLU A 124 -8.86 -7.24 -18.31
CA GLU A 124 -9.88 -6.73 -19.23
C GLU A 124 -10.31 -5.30 -18.87
N SER A 125 -11.03 -4.63 -19.75
CA SER A 125 -11.49 -3.25 -19.54
C SER A 125 -12.37 -3.09 -18.28
N VAL A 126 -13.13 -4.10 -17.91
CA VAL A 126 -13.93 -4.09 -16.66
C VAL A 126 -13.06 -3.88 -15.42
N HIS A 127 -11.85 -4.41 -15.41
CA HIS A 127 -10.93 -4.25 -14.28
C HIS A 127 -10.40 -2.80 -14.16
N ILE A 128 -10.33 -2.07 -15.28
CA ILE A 128 -10.03 -0.63 -15.28
C ILE A 128 -11.16 0.15 -14.61
N ASP A 129 -12.42 -0.21 -14.89
CA ASP A 129 -13.58 0.42 -14.26
C ASP A 129 -13.68 0.06 -12.77
N GLU A 130 -13.29 -1.16 -12.39
CA GLU A 130 -13.16 -1.56 -10.97
C GLU A 130 -12.13 -0.69 -10.23
N LEU A 131 -10.98 -0.39 -10.84
CA LEU A 131 -9.99 0.52 -10.26
C LEU A 131 -10.54 1.93 -10.10
N LYS A 132 -11.21 2.48 -11.12
CA LYS A 132 -11.84 3.81 -11.03
C LYS A 132 -12.86 3.89 -9.91
N ALA A 133 -13.60 2.80 -9.65
CA ALA A 133 -14.57 2.76 -8.57
C ALA A 133 -13.95 2.85 -7.16
N LEU A 134 -12.65 2.55 -7.03
CA LEU A 134 -11.90 2.66 -5.77
C LEU A 134 -11.16 4.01 -5.63
N GLU A 135 -11.34 4.94 -6.57
CA GLU A 135 -10.62 6.21 -6.56
C GLU A 135 -11.06 7.11 -5.40
N VAL A 136 -10.11 7.49 -4.56
CA VAL A 136 -10.26 8.57 -3.60
C VAL A 136 -9.78 9.86 -4.26
N LYS A 137 -10.68 10.69 -4.73
CA LYS A 137 -10.33 11.92 -5.47
C LYS A 137 -9.60 12.93 -4.59
N ARG A 138 -10.00 13.05 -3.32
CA ARG A 138 -9.44 14.00 -2.35
C ARG A 138 -9.18 13.32 -1.01
N ILE A 139 -7.99 13.51 -0.48
CA ILE A 139 -7.62 13.04 0.87
C ILE A 139 -8.38 13.89 1.90
N ALA A 140 -9.18 13.23 2.74
CA ALA A 140 -9.96 13.90 3.79
C ALA A 140 -9.11 14.22 5.03
N SER A 141 -8.20 13.31 5.40
CA SER A 141 -7.33 13.40 6.58
C SER A 141 -5.86 13.30 6.17
N PRO A 142 -5.24 14.40 5.67
CA PRO A 142 -3.85 14.37 5.23
C PRO A 142 -2.85 13.99 6.32
N GLU A 143 -3.16 14.26 7.58
CA GLU A 143 -2.35 13.91 8.76
C GLU A 143 -2.20 12.40 8.97
N ASP A 144 -3.10 11.59 8.40
CA ASP A 144 -3.03 10.14 8.46
C ASP A 144 -2.06 9.53 7.44
N PHE A 145 -1.49 10.36 6.56
CA PHE A 145 -0.63 9.88 5.49
C PHE A 145 0.83 10.34 5.63
N TRP A 146 1.72 9.41 5.30
CA TRP A 146 3.11 9.71 5.02
C TRP A 146 3.49 9.16 3.65
N LEU A 147 3.84 10.06 2.74
CA LEU A 147 4.37 9.71 1.42
C LEU A 147 5.87 9.50 1.48
N LEU A 148 6.32 8.33 1.07
CA LEU A 148 7.71 8.01 0.71
C LEU A 148 7.80 7.91 -0.81
N GLN A 149 8.49 8.85 -1.45
CA GLN A 149 8.55 8.95 -2.91
C GLN A 149 9.98 9.15 -3.38
N GLN A 150 10.37 8.45 -4.43
CA GLN A 150 11.62 8.69 -5.15
C GLN A 150 11.33 9.26 -6.54
N THR A 151 12.12 10.30 -6.93
CA THR A 151 11.90 11.02 -8.20
C THR A 151 12.35 10.25 -9.42
N GLY A 152 13.19 9.21 -9.23
CA GLY A 152 13.65 8.32 -10.28
C GLY A 152 12.70 7.15 -10.60
N ASP A 153 11.46 7.16 -10.06
CA ASP A 153 10.44 6.17 -10.39
C ASP A 153 10.20 6.14 -11.91
N GLU A 154 10.58 5.04 -12.54
CA GLU A 154 10.50 4.85 -14.01
C GLU A 154 9.14 4.31 -14.47
N VAL A 155 8.29 3.92 -13.50
CA VAL A 155 6.96 3.33 -13.77
C VAL A 155 5.86 4.37 -13.63
N LEU A 156 5.92 5.19 -12.58
CA LEU A 156 4.89 6.18 -12.22
C LEU A 156 5.46 7.59 -12.24
N ASP A 157 4.68 8.55 -12.72
CA ASP A 157 5.04 9.97 -12.56
C ASP A 157 4.90 10.37 -11.09
N TYR A 158 6.04 10.50 -10.41
CA TYR A 158 6.13 10.83 -8.99
C TYR A 158 5.39 12.13 -8.63
N ARG A 159 5.26 13.08 -9.57
CA ARG A 159 4.59 14.36 -9.35
C ARG A 159 3.12 14.17 -9.02
N GLN A 160 2.46 13.16 -9.58
CA GLN A 160 1.07 12.84 -9.24
C GLN A 160 0.92 12.50 -7.75
N ALA A 161 1.86 11.72 -7.20
CA ALA A 161 1.85 11.39 -5.77
C ALA A 161 2.15 12.61 -4.90
N VAL A 162 3.16 13.40 -5.25
CA VAL A 162 3.52 14.63 -4.54
C VAL A 162 2.36 15.62 -4.51
N ASP A 163 1.66 15.81 -5.62
CA ASP A 163 0.50 16.69 -5.71
C ASP A 163 -0.68 16.16 -4.87
N LYS A 164 -0.97 14.86 -4.97
CA LYS A 164 -2.08 14.24 -4.25
C LYS A 164 -1.90 14.30 -2.74
N PHE A 165 -0.68 14.07 -2.26
CA PHE A 165 -0.36 14.04 -0.82
C PHE A 165 0.28 15.33 -0.33
N ALA A 166 0.15 16.46 -1.05
CA ALA A 166 0.84 17.71 -0.76
C ALA A 166 0.62 18.26 0.66
N ALA A 167 -0.54 17.98 1.27
CA ALA A 167 -0.87 18.40 2.64
C ALA A 167 -0.48 17.35 3.71
N SER A 168 0.06 16.20 3.30
CA SER A 168 0.47 15.11 4.18
C SER A 168 1.94 15.24 4.58
N ARG A 169 2.43 14.32 5.43
CA ARG A 169 3.87 14.18 5.65
C ARG A 169 4.53 13.68 4.35
N LEU A 170 5.53 14.39 3.86
CA LEU A 170 6.26 14.07 2.65
C LEU A 170 7.72 13.76 2.94
N THR A 171 8.23 12.69 2.32
CA THR A 171 9.65 12.44 2.13
C THR A 171 9.86 12.14 0.66
N VAL A 172 10.43 13.08 -0.07
CA VAL A 172 10.73 12.97 -1.49
C VAL A 172 12.24 12.94 -1.65
N GLU A 173 12.76 11.82 -2.15
CA GLU A 173 14.19 11.61 -2.38
C GLU A 173 14.50 11.77 -3.87
N GLU A 174 15.59 12.44 -4.18
CA GLU A 174 16.07 12.55 -5.56
C GLU A 174 16.69 11.23 -6.04
N GLY A 175 16.39 10.83 -7.27
CA GLY A 175 16.85 9.57 -7.84
C GLY A 175 16.05 8.37 -7.36
N GLY A 176 16.75 7.24 -7.16
CA GLY A 176 16.12 5.97 -6.84
C GLY A 176 15.37 5.35 -8.01
N ASP A 177 14.39 4.50 -7.72
CA ASP A 177 13.59 3.79 -8.72
C ASP A 177 12.20 3.43 -8.16
N HIS A 178 11.37 2.75 -8.97
CA HIS A 178 10.03 2.31 -8.56
C HIS A 178 10.06 1.35 -7.35
N SER A 179 11.12 0.58 -7.16
CA SER A 179 11.26 -0.34 -6.03
C SER A 179 11.54 0.37 -4.71
N PHE A 180 11.89 1.64 -4.72
CA PHE A 180 12.31 2.47 -3.60
C PHE A 180 13.63 2.00 -2.97
N VAL A 181 14.73 2.44 -3.57
CA VAL A 181 16.10 2.13 -3.11
C VAL A 181 16.33 2.63 -1.69
N GLY A 182 16.88 1.77 -0.82
CA GLY A 182 17.21 2.13 0.56
C GLY A 182 16.01 2.14 1.52
N PHE A 183 14.95 1.38 1.23
CA PHE A 183 13.76 1.29 2.07
C PHE A 183 14.07 0.79 3.49
N GLU A 184 15.15 0.02 3.67
CA GLU A 184 15.60 -0.50 4.97
C GLU A 184 15.88 0.59 6.03
N ARG A 185 15.99 1.85 5.61
CA ARG A 185 16.18 3.00 6.51
C ARG A 185 14.91 3.44 7.22
N TYR A 186 13.73 2.97 6.77
CA TYR A 186 12.44 3.54 7.17
C TYR A 186 11.59 2.71 8.14
N PRO A 187 11.76 1.38 8.34
CA PRO A 187 10.83 0.58 9.13
C PRO A 187 10.53 1.14 10.53
N GLU A 188 11.56 1.60 11.27
CA GLU A 188 11.38 2.20 12.59
C GLU A 188 10.49 3.46 12.57
N GLN A 189 10.76 4.34 11.61
CA GLN A 189 10.04 5.59 11.46
C GLN A 189 8.59 5.34 10.98
N ILE A 190 8.38 4.32 10.16
CA ILE A 190 7.07 3.87 9.70
C ILE A 190 6.23 3.42 10.89
N ILE A 191 6.75 2.53 11.75
CA ILE A 191 6.06 2.06 12.94
C ILE A 191 5.72 3.21 13.88
N THR A 192 6.65 4.15 14.07
CA THR A 192 6.44 5.34 14.88
C THR A 192 5.32 6.23 14.32
N PHE A 193 5.32 6.46 12.99
CA PHE A 193 4.28 7.26 12.34
C PHE A 193 2.91 6.61 12.42
N LEU A 194 2.83 5.30 12.28
CA LEU A 194 1.58 4.54 12.35
C LEU A 194 1.06 4.40 13.80
N GLU A 195 1.85 4.82 14.80
CA GLU A 195 1.54 4.72 16.24
C GLU A 195 1.31 3.27 16.71
N LEU A 196 1.96 2.31 16.10
CA LEU A 196 1.85 0.88 16.41
C LEU A 196 2.75 0.46 17.57
#